data_cc3113fdb95c8d0439325d3cf188c638
#
_entry.id   cc3113fdb95c8d0439325d3cf188c638
#
_cell.length_a   1.000
_cell.length_b   1.000
_cell.length_c   1.000
_cell.angle_alpha   90.00
_cell.angle_beta   90.00
_cell.angle_gamma   90.00
#
_symmetry.space_group_name_H-M   'P 1'
#
loop_
_entity.id
_entity.type
_entity.pdbx_description
1 polymer ?
#
loop_
_entity_poly.entity_id
_entity_poly.type
_entity_poly.pdbx_seq_one_letter_code
_entity_poly.pdbx_strand_id
1 'polypeptide(L)'
;LLYFSGFFGNFFFERGIWILYLTSLHYSLFLVGILQSVLNLAMFLSEIPTGIISDKIGRKKSLLLGHSLIIIYLAMFLLFHDFWILLLAHIIYGVGLTFISGTDHAFLYDSLKTNGKEKLYGKSIGTYNGLVIVGLAIAMGAGGYLQEHSWSYVFIAGILTQLIAMAVITQLKEIQFTDSDDQMQSVGTIVNEVRDFFRLNRAFKYLVTSVSVFFAITSVFYMYGQDLLSQEGISVRDISIIFAGLSLLQAMFSFLSSKPAEKFTPRRVLITTFCIIGVLYLFIPLSSIYITVAAFVLINALYDIIDPVSSQVINNEIPSKTRATLLSIISLMTSFIMFIAFPLIGFLSDYFDTALLLTVIGVLSILLSLFMLISFYKQKANISVQQEKVEL
;
A
#
# COMPACT_ATOMS: atom_id res chain seq x y z
N LEU A 1 10.18 13.71 19.33
CA LEU A 1 10.01 14.57 18.16
C LEU A 1 9.63 13.75 16.91
N LEU A 2 10.40 12.70 16.54
CA LEU A 2 10.11 11.90 15.35
C LEU A 2 8.71 11.26 15.39
N TYR A 3 8.23 10.80 16.54
CA TYR A 3 6.86 10.30 16.70
C TYR A 3 5.80 11.38 16.44
N PHE A 4 6.04 12.60 16.86
CA PHE A 4 5.14 13.72 16.58
C PHE A 4 5.15 14.10 15.09
N SER A 5 6.32 14.12 14.45
CA SER A 5 6.38 14.39 13.01
C SER A 5 5.70 13.29 12.20
N GLY A 6 5.88 12.01 12.54
CA GLY A 6 5.17 10.91 11.90
C GLY A 6 3.67 10.98 12.12
N PHE A 7 3.22 11.30 13.32
CA PHE A 7 1.80 11.46 13.63
C PHE A 7 1.15 12.56 12.78
N PHE A 8 1.66 13.80 12.81
CA PHE A 8 1.11 14.91 12.04
C PHE A 8 1.38 14.80 10.53
N GLY A 9 2.52 14.25 10.13
CA GLY A 9 2.89 14.06 8.73
C GLY A 9 2.03 13.05 7.98
N ASN A 10 1.26 12.22 8.69
CA ASN A 10 0.31 11.28 8.12
C ASN A 10 -1.15 11.72 8.25
N PHE A 11 -1.40 13.01 8.50
CA PHE A 11 -2.74 13.59 8.46
C PHE A 11 -3.16 13.87 7.02
N PHE A 12 -3.58 12.82 6.31
CA PHE A 12 -4.13 12.88 4.96
C PHE A 12 -5.66 12.89 5.03
N PHE A 13 -6.24 14.08 5.16
CA PHE A 13 -7.69 14.28 5.31
C PHE A 13 -8.47 13.85 4.08
N GLU A 14 -7.88 13.99 2.89
CA GLU A 14 -8.48 13.65 1.62
C GLU A 14 -8.48 12.14 1.32
N ARG A 15 -7.61 11.34 1.96
CA ARG A 15 -7.31 9.97 1.56
C ARG A 15 -8.52 9.04 1.48
N GLY A 16 -9.51 9.22 2.35
CA GLY A 16 -10.74 8.43 2.34
C GLY A 16 -11.81 8.92 1.37
N ILE A 17 -11.62 10.09 0.73
CA ILE A 17 -12.65 10.77 -0.05
C ILE A 17 -12.13 11.49 -1.31
N TRP A 18 -10.87 11.32 -1.69
CA TRP A 18 -10.26 12.04 -2.81
C TRP A 18 -10.88 11.71 -4.18
N ILE A 19 -11.39 10.47 -4.35
CA ILE A 19 -12.13 10.10 -5.56
C ILE A 19 -13.41 10.90 -5.65
N LEU A 20 -14.12 11.04 -4.53
CA LEU A 20 -15.37 11.81 -4.47
C LEU A 20 -15.14 13.30 -4.75
N TYR A 21 -13.97 13.84 -4.40
CA TYR A 21 -13.56 15.16 -4.85
C TYR A 21 -13.43 15.22 -6.37
N LEU A 22 -12.73 14.30 -6.99
CA LEU A 22 -12.54 14.29 -8.44
C LEU A 22 -13.85 14.05 -9.20
N THR A 23 -14.69 13.13 -8.73
CA THR A 23 -16.03 12.93 -9.33
C THR A 23 -16.95 14.14 -9.15
N SER A 24 -16.81 14.91 -8.05
CA SER A 24 -17.51 16.19 -7.88
C SER A 24 -17.06 17.26 -8.88
N LEU A 25 -15.84 17.15 -9.42
CA LEU A 25 -15.31 17.95 -10.54
C LEU A 25 -15.69 17.39 -11.92
N HIS A 26 -16.57 16.38 -11.98
CA HIS A 26 -17.02 15.70 -13.19
C HIS A 26 -15.92 14.90 -13.93
N TYR A 27 -14.86 14.50 -13.25
CA TYR A 27 -13.90 13.54 -13.81
C TYR A 27 -14.49 12.15 -13.83
N SER A 28 -14.30 11.44 -14.96
CA SER A 28 -14.66 10.03 -15.08
C SER A 28 -13.75 9.16 -14.21
N LEU A 29 -14.23 7.99 -13.81
CA LEU A 29 -13.44 7.02 -13.04
C LEU A 29 -12.21 6.52 -13.82
N PHE A 30 -12.26 6.55 -15.16
CA PHE A 30 -11.11 6.31 -16.00
C PHE A 30 -9.98 7.31 -15.73
N LEU A 31 -10.27 8.60 -15.73
CA LEU A 31 -9.28 9.66 -15.46
C LEU A 31 -8.74 9.57 -14.03
N VAL A 32 -9.60 9.27 -13.07
CA VAL A 32 -9.21 8.99 -11.68
C VAL A 32 -8.24 7.81 -11.61
N GLY A 33 -8.52 6.74 -12.35
CA GLY A 33 -7.65 5.57 -12.48
C GLY A 33 -6.28 5.91 -13.08
N ILE A 34 -6.22 6.80 -14.08
CA ILE A 34 -4.96 7.32 -14.65
C ILE A 34 -4.14 8.06 -13.58
N LEU A 35 -4.77 8.94 -12.80
CA LEU A 35 -4.09 9.67 -11.73
C LEU A 35 -3.45 8.71 -10.71
N GLN A 36 -4.19 7.70 -10.27
CA GLN A 36 -3.66 6.69 -9.34
C GLN A 36 -2.53 5.84 -9.96
N SER A 37 -2.66 5.49 -11.23
CA SER A 37 -1.61 4.75 -11.95
C SER A 37 -0.32 5.55 -12.06
N VAL A 38 -0.43 6.83 -12.39
CA VAL A 38 0.72 7.74 -12.48
C VAL A 38 1.37 7.96 -11.11
N LEU A 39 0.58 8.07 -10.03
CA LEU A 39 1.10 8.10 -8.66
C LEU A 39 1.95 6.87 -8.35
N ASN A 40 1.42 5.66 -8.60
CA ASN A 40 2.13 4.41 -8.34
C ASN A 40 3.40 4.28 -9.19
N LEU A 41 3.34 4.70 -10.46
CA LEU A 41 4.50 4.71 -11.34
C LEU A 41 5.57 5.70 -10.86
N ALA A 42 5.15 6.89 -10.45
CA ALA A 42 6.06 7.91 -9.89
C ALA A 42 6.74 7.40 -8.61
N MET A 43 6.00 6.78 -7.70
CA MET A 43 6.57 6.14 -6.51
C MET A 43 7.60 5.08 -6.90
N PHE A 44 7.23 4.16 -7.77
CA PHE A 44 8.11 3.07 -8.21
C PHE A 44 9.43 3.58 -8.84
N LEU A 45 9.33 4.54 -9.76
CA LEU A 45 10.50 5.09 -10.44
C LEU A 45 11.39 5.94 -9.51
N SER A 46 10.79 6.56 -8.50
CA SER A 46 11.49 7.47 -7.60
C SER A 46 12.12 6.76 -6.40
N GLU A 47 11.70 5.55 -6.03
CA GLU A 47 12.11 4.88 -4.79
C GLU A 47 13.64 4.74 -4.67
N ILE A 48 14.31 4.27 -5.72
CA ILE A 48 15.78 4.14 -5.73
C ILE A 48 16.46 5.52 -5.78
N PRO A 49 16.12 6.44 -6.71
CA PRO A 49 16.73 7.77 -6.77
C PRO A 49 16.59 8.56 -5.46
N THR A 50 15.39 8.56 -4.86
CA THR A 50 15.15 9.30 -3.61
C THR A 50 15.91 8.69 -2.43
N GLY A 51 16.04 7.36 -2.37
CA GLY A 51 16.89 6.69 -1.38
C GLY A 51 18.35 7.14 -1.47
N ILE A 52 18.94 7.12 -2.67
CA ILE A 52 20.33 7.59 -2.92
C ILE A 52 20.49 9.07 -2.56
N ILE A 53 19.51 9.90 -2.92
CA ILE A 53 19.53 11.34 -2.58
C ILE A 53 19.45 11.50 -1.07
N SER A 54 18.56 10.76 -0.40
CA SER A 54 18.34 10.79 1.05
C SER A 54 19.62 10.46 1.82
N ASP A 55 20.37 9.46 1.36
CA ASP A 55 21.66 9.09 1.95
C ASP A 55 22.70 10.21 1.81
N LYS A 56 22.70 10.94 0.70
CA LYS A 56 23.66 12.04 0.43
C LYS A 56 23.31 13.34 1.14
N ILE A 57 22.03 13.74 1.16
CA ILE A 57 21.62 15.03 1.75
C ILE A 57 21.34 14.96 3.24
N GLY A 58 21.19 13.74 3.78
CA GLY A 58 20.83 13.46 5.18
C GLY A 58 19.33 13.23 5.37
N ARG A 59 19.01 12.45 6.42
CA ARG A 59 17.63 11.99 6.71
C ARG A 59 16.66 13.15 6.99
N LYS A 60 17.09 14.13 7.80
CA LYS A 60 16.27 15.30 8.15
C LYS A 60 15.88 16.11 6.91
N LYS A 61 16.84 16.39 6.02
CA LYS A 61 16.58 17.16 4.80
C LYS A 61 15.67 16.39 3.84
N SER A 62 15.84 15.07 3.75
CA SER A 62 14.98 14.21 2.97
C SER A 62 13.53 14.27 3.45
N LEU A 63 13.28 14.13 4.75
CA LEU A 63 11.94 14.27 5.32
C LEU A 63 11.32 15.65 5.03
N LEU A 64 12.10 16.73 5.20
CA LEU A 64 11.62 18.09 4.88
C LEU A 64 11.25 18.23 3.41
N LEU A 65 12.06 17.68 2.51
CA LEU A 65 11.77 17.70 1.07
C LEU A 65 10.50 16.92 0.74
N GLY A 66 10.33 15.72 1.31
CA GLY A 66 9.13 14.92 1.13
C GLY A 66 7.86 15.65 1.56
N HIS A 67 7.84 16.22 2.78
CA HIS A 67 6.70 16.99 3.26
C HIS A 67 6.46 18.27 2.44
N SER A 68 7.51 18.92 1.92
CA SER A 68 7.36 20.08 1.02
C SER A 68 6.66 19.70 -0.27
N LEU A 69 7.01 18.55 -0.87
CA LEU A 69 6.36 18.05 -2.09
C LEU A 69 4.88 17.68 -1.83
N ILE A 70 4.56 17.14 -0.66
CA ILE A 70 3.16 16.88 -0.26
C ILE A 70 2.38 18.19 -0.12
N ILE A 71 2.97 19.24 0.46
CA ILE A 71 2.33 20.57 0.52
C ILE A 71 2.06 21.10 -0.88
N ILE A 72 3.00 20.97 -1.81
CA ILE A 72 2.81 21.38 -3.21
C ILE A 72 1.64 20.61 -3.84
N TYR A 73 1.57 19.30 -3.66
CA TYR A 73 0.45 18.47 -4.11
C TYR A 73 -0.89 18.99 -3.58
N LEU A 74 -1.00 19.18 -2.25
CA LEU A 74 -2.23 19.67 -1.62
C LEU A 74 -2.60 21.08 -2.08
N ALA A 75 -1.63 21.97 -2.27
CA ALA A 75 -1.83 23.30 -2.81
C ALA A 75 -2.31 23.28 -4.27
N MET A 76 -1.77 22.37 -5.09
CA MET A 76 -2.25 22.18 -6.46
C MET A 76 -3.71 21.72 -6.49
N PHE A 77 -4.11 20.79 -5.62
CA PHE A 77 -5.49 20.34 -5.48
C PHE A 77 -6.43 21.43 -4.96
N LEU A 78 -5.93 22.32 -4.10
CA LEU A 78 -6.68 23.45 -3.58
C LEU A 78 -6.95 24.53 -4.65
N LEU A 79 -5.95 24.79 -5.52
CA LEU A 79 -5.94 25.97 -6.40
C LEU A 79 -6.36 25.67 -7.84
N PHE A 80 -6.21 24.42 -8.30
CA PHE A 80 -6.40 24.06 -9.69
C PHE A 80 -7.34 22.87 -9.84
N HIS A 81 -8.10 22.89 -10.94
CA HIS A 81 -9.04 21.82 -11.29
C HIS A 81 -8.74 21.22 -12.67
N ASP A 82 -7.66 21.65 -13.34
CA ASP A 82 -7.23 21.11 -14.63
C ASP A 82 -6.59 19.73 -14.48
N PHE A 83 -6.97 18.77 -15.33
CA PHE A 83 -6.50 17.38 -15.27
C PHE A 83 -4.97 17.26 -15.33
N TRP A 84 -4.33 18.01 -16.22
CA TRP A 84 -2.88 17.91 -16.40
C TRP A 84 -2.09 18.43 -15.20
N ILE A 85 -2.64 19.47 -14.55
CA ILE A 85 -2.09 20.00 -13.30
C ILE A 85 -2.27 18.99 -12.17
N LEU A 86 -3.43 18.35 -12.06
CA LEU A 86 -3.68 17.31 -11.06
C LEU A 86 -2.84 16.04 -11.33
N LEU A 87 -2.58 15.71 -12.59
CA LEU A 87 -1.67 14.63 -12.96
C LEU A 87 -0.23 14.93 -12.52
N LEU A 88 0.25 16.15 -12.76
CA LEU A 88 1.56 16.61 -12.26
C LEU A 88 1.60 16.59 -10.72
N ALA A 89 0.51 16.99 -10.07
CA ALA A 89 0.39 16.92 -8.61
C ALA A 89 0.55 15.48 -8.09
N HIS A 90 -0.05 14.48 -8.75
CA HIS A 90 0.12 13.07 -8.38
C HIS A 90 1.56 12.57 -8.57
N ILE A 91 2.27 13.03 -9.61
CA ILE A 91 3.70 12.73 -9.78
C ILE A 91 4.51 13.30 -8.61
N ILE A 92 4.28 14.58 -8.29
CA ILE A 92 4.95 15.27 -7.18
C ILE A 92 4.65 14.56 -5.84
N TYR A 93 3.41 14.16 -5.63
CA TYR A 93 3.00 13.43 -4.44
C TYR A 93 3.72 12.08 -4.32
N GLY A 94 3.79 11.31 -5.41
CA GLY A 94 4.51 10.04 -5.45
C GLY A 94 5.99 10.19 -5.08
N VAL A 95 6.66 11.18 -5.67
CA VAL A 95 8.05 11.51 -5.33
C VAL A 95 8.18 11.95 -3.87
N GLY A 96 7.24 12.76 -3.37
CA GLY A 96 7.22 13.21 -1.97
C GLY A 96 7.11 12.05 -0.99
N LEU A 97 6.21 11.09 -1.26
CA LEU A 97 6.04 9.90 -0.44
C LEU A 97 7.30 9.03 -0.39
N THR A 98 8.04 8.89 -1.49
CA THR A 98 9.29 8.10 -1.52
C THR A 98 10.44 8.76 -0.76
N PHE A 99 10.48 10.10 -0.65
CA PHE A 99 11.43 10.79 0.23
C PHE A 99 11.16 10.54 1.71
N ILE A 100 9.93 10.26 2.11
CA ILE A 100 9.56 9.98 3.50
C ILE A 100 9.69 8.48 3.79
N SER A 101 9.15 7.64 2.89
CA SER A 101 9.13 6.19 3.05
C SER A 101 10.54 5.63 3.22
N GLY A 102 10.74 4.86 4.28
CA GLY A 102 12.04 4.29 4.64
C GLY A 102 13.00 5.27 5.32
N THR A 103 12.96 6.57 4.99
CA THR A 103 13.80 7.58 5.63
C THR A 103 13.44 7.78 7.10
N ASP A 104 12.17 7.79 7.44
CA ASP A 104 11.65 7.87 8.81
C ASP A 104 12.06 6.67 9.66
N HIS A 105 11.93 5.45 9.11
CA HIS A 105 12.36 4.21 9.77
C HIS A 105 13.88 4.16 9.95
N ALA A 106 14.64 4.55 8.93
CA ALA A 106 16.09 4.64 9.01
C ALA A 106 16.52 5.68 10.03
N PHE A 107 15.89 6.87 10.05
CA PHE A 107 16.18 7.91 11.04
C PHE A 107 15.93 7.41 12.46
N LEU A 108 14.83 6.67 12.70
CA LEU A 108 14.53 6.07 13.99
C LEU A 108 15.60 5.05 14.40
N TYR A 109 16.00 4.16 13.49
CA TYR A 109 17.03 3.17 13.74
C TYR A 109 18.37 3.82 14.08
N ASP A 110 18.80 4.78 13.25
CA ASP A 110 20.06 5.49 13.42
C ASP A 110 20.10 6.31 14.73
N SER A 111 18.96 6.92 15.08
CA SER A 111 18.82 7.63 16.37
C SER A 111 18.98 6.71 17.57
N LEU A 112 18.44 5.50 17.51
CA LEU A 112 18.58 4.51 18.58
C LEU A 112 20.01 3.96 18.63
N LYS A 113 20.61 3.68 17.48
CA LYS A 113 21.98 3.17 17.35
C LYS A 113 23.00 4.16 17.96
N THR A 114 22.90 5.43 17.58
CA THR A 114 23.77 6.48 18.12
C THR A 114 23.70 6.59 19.66
N ASN A 115 22.57 6.19 20.26
CA ASN A 115 22.38 6.20 21.72
C ASN A 115 22.59 4.82 22.37
N GLY A 116 23.08 3.80 21.63
CA GLY A 116 23.32 2.45 22.17
C GLY A 116 22.03 1.70 22.54
N LYS A 117 20.90 2.01 21.89
CA LYS A 117 19.58 1.51 22.21
C LYS A 117 18.93 0.70 21.05
N GLU A 118 19.73 0.10 20.17
CA GLU A 118 19.25 -0.63 19.00
C GLU A 118 18.26 -1.76 19.36
N LYS A 119 18.44 -2.40 20.52
CA LYS A 119 17.53 -3.45 21.01
C LYS A 119 16.09 -2.97 21.21
N LEU A 120 15.88 -1.66 21.33
CA LEU A 120 14.56 -1.07 21.47
C LEU A 120 13.89 -0.79 20.11
N TYR A 121 14.59 -0.99 18.99
CA TYR A 121 14.07 -0.64 17.67
C TYR A 121 12.70 -1.28 17.37
N GLY A 122 12.53 -2.58 17.61
CA GLY A 122 11.27 -3.28 17.37
C GLY A 122 10.08 -2.68 18.13
N LYS A 123 10.28 -2.30 19.39
CA LYS A 123 9.25 -1.61 20.20
C LYS A 123 9.00 -0.18 19.70
N SER A 124 10.04 0.52 19.35
CA SER A 124 9.98 1.93 18.93
C SER A 124 9.30 2.08 17.58
N ILE A 125 9.62 1.20 16.61
CA ILE A 125 8.98 1.21 15.28
C ILE A 125 7.51 0.79 15.35
N GLY A 126 7.17 -0.19 16.19
CA GLY A 126 5.77 -0.55 16.43
C GLY A 126 4.95 0.62 17.01
N THR A 127 5.54 1.37 17.96
CA THR A 127 4.90 2.58 18.51
C THR A 127 4.75 3.68 17.46
N TYR A 128 5.80 3.89 16.63
CA TYR A 128 5.78 4.86 15.54
C TYR A 128 4.66 4.55 14.54
N ASN A 129 4.62 3.33 14.03
CA ASN A 129 3.61 2.89 13.06
C ASN A 129 2.19 2.96 13.64
N GLY A 130 2.02 2.62 14.93
CA GLY A 130 0.74 2.78 15.62
C GLY A 130 0.26 4.24 15.65
N LEU A 131 1.16 5.18 15.96
CA LEU A 131 0.83 6.62 15.95
C LEU A 131 0.52 7.13 14.54
N VAL A 132 1.25 6.68 13.52
CA VAL A 132 0.99 7.00 12.11
C VAL A 132 -0.42 6.56 11.71
N ILE A 133 -0.81 5.33 12.03
CA ILE A 133 -2.14 4.80 11.70
C ILE A 133 -3.25 5.56 12.45
N VAL A 134 -3.05 5.84 13.73
CA VAL A 134 -4.02 6.63 14.52
C VAL A 134 -4.15 8.05 13.96
N GLY A 135 -3.03 8.69 13.59
CA GLY A 135 -3.04 10.00 12.95
C GLY A 135 -3.82 10.00 11.64
N LEU A 136 -3.55 9.00 10.78
CA LEU A 136 -4.26 8.83 9.52
C LEU A 136 -5.78 8.60 9.74
N ALA A 137 -6.15 7.74 10.69
CA ALA A 137 -7.56 7.47 10.99
C ALA A 137 -8.31 8.73 11.47
N ILE A 138 -7.69 9.50 12.36
CA ILE A 138 -8.24 10.78 12.83
C ILE A 138 -8.42 11.74 11.66
N ALA A 139 -7.40 11.88 10.82
CA ALA A 139 -7.46 12.78 9.65
C ALA A 139 -8.53 12.34 8.64
N MET A 140 -8.58 11.06 8.28
CA MET A 140 -9.61 10.54 7.38
C MET A 140 -11.01 10.77 7.96
N GLY A 141 -11.25 10.47 9.25
CA GLY A 141 -12.54 10.71 9.87
C GLY A 141 -12.93 12.19 9.91
N ALA A 142 -11.97 13.07 10.20
CA ALA A 142 -12.20 14.52 10.20
C ALA A 142 -12.38 15.08 8.79
N GLY A 143 -11.78 14.46 7.76
CA GLY A 143 -11.85 14.91 6.37
C GLY A 143 -13.29 15.06 5.86
N GLY A 144 -14.16 14.09 6.18
CA GLY A 144 -15.57 14.17 5.81
C GLY A 144 -16.32 15.33 6.46
N TYR A 145 -16.06 15.63 7.74
CA TYR A 145 -16.64 16.78 8.42
C TYR A 145 -16.15 18.12 7.83
N LEU A 146 -14.88 18.21 7.48
CA LEU A 146 -14.33 19.40 6.81
C LEU A 146 -14.95 19.58 5.43
N GLN A 147 -15.16 18.50 4.69
CA GLN A 147 -15.77 18.50 3.36
C GLN A 147 -17.22 18.99 3.39
N GLU A 148 -18.01 18.69 4.44
CA GLU A 148 -19.39 19.23 4.58
C GLU A 148 -19.44 20.76 4.46
N HIS A 149 -18.37 21.46 4.83
CA HIS A 149 -18.28 22.91 4.70
C HIS A 149 -17.67 23.31 3.35
N SER A 150 -16.53 22.73 2.98
CA SER A 150 -15.86 22.93 1.69
C SER A 150 -14.71 21.95 1.49
N TRP A 151 -14.47 21.52 0.25
CA TRP A 151 -13.26 20.80 -0.12
C TRP A 151 -11.97 21.56 0.20
N SER A 152 -12.01 22.90 0.13
CA SER A 152 -10.84 23.72 0.48
C SER A 152 -10.38 23.50 1.92
N TYR A 153 -11.28 23.28 2.87
CA TYR A 153 -10.90 23.02 4.26
C TYR A 153 -10.15 21.70 4.41
N VAL A 154 -10.47 20.68 3.61
CA VAL A 154 -9.77 19.39 3.59
C VAL A 154 -8.31 19.60 3.22
N PHE A 155 -8.04 20.30 2.13
CA PHE A 155 -6.69 20.56 1.64
C PHE A 155 -5.90 21.53 2.54
N ILE A 156 -6.54 22.60 3.04
CA ILE A 156 -5.92 23.55 3.97
C ILE A 156 -5.52 22.84 5.26
N ALA A 157 -6.38 22.00 5.83
CA ALA A 157 -6.07 21.22 7.02
C ALA A 157 -4.86 20.31 6.79
N GLY A 158 -4.80 19.64 5.63
CA GLY A 158 -3.64 18.84 5.23
C GLY A 158 -2.37 19.68 5.15
N ILE A 159 -2.38 20.84 4.50
CA ILE A 159 -1.24 21.75 4.43
C ILE A 159 -0.78 22.16 5.83
N LEU A 160 -1.69 22.55 6.71
CA LEU A 160 -1.35 22.96 8.06
C LEU A 160 -0.68 21.85 8.87
N THR A 161 -1.17 20.62 8.78
CA THR A 161 -0.57 19.49 9.50
C THR A 161 0.80 19.10 8.93
N GLN A 162 1.00 19.20 7.61
CA GLN A 162 2.33 19.03 7.00
C GLN A 162 3.31 20.11 7.46
N LEU A 163 2.88 21.37 7.58
CA LEU A 163 3.71 22.44 8.14
C LEU A 163 4.06 22.19 9.61
N ILE A 164 3.13 21.67 10.43
CA ILE A 164 3.41 21.27 11.80
C ILE A 164 4.46 20.15 11.82
N ALA A 165 4.31 19.11 10.99
CA ALA A 165 5.29 18.04 10.87
C ALA A 165 6.68 18.59 10.51
N MET A 166 6.77 19.47 9.51
CA MET A 166 8.02 20.12 9.13
C MET A 166 8.63 20.94 10.27
N ALA A 167 7.82 21.71 11.00
CA ALA A 167 8.29 22.48 12.16
C ALA A 167 8.87 21.57 13.26
N VAL A 168 8.28 20.40 13.47
CA VAL A 168 8.83 19.38 14.39
C VAL A 168 10.14 18.78 13.84
N ILE A 169 10.20 18.46 12.54
CA ILE A 169 11.38 17.90 11.88
C ILE A 169 12.56 18.87 11.95
N THR A 170 12.34 20.19 11.84
CA THR A 170 13.42 21.18 11.95
C THR A 170 14.15 21.13 13.29
N GLN A 171 13.48 20.66 14.36
CA GLN A 171 14.06 20.52 15.69
C GLN A 171 14.84 19.20 15.88
N LEU A 172 14.74 18.24 14.93
CA LEU A 172 15.55 17.02 14.95
C LEU A 172 17.01 17.34 14.67
N LYS A 173 17.91 16.61 15.34
CA LYS A 173 19.34 16.68 15.04
C LYS A 173 19.65 15.76 13.88
N GLU A 174 20.37 16.27 12.88
CA GLU A 174 20.88 15.44 11.78
C GLU A 174 21.84 14.37 12.31
N ILE A 175 21.73 13.17 11.80
CA ILE A 175 22.62 12.06 12.14
C ILE A 175 23.62 11.93 11.00
N GLN A 176 24.91 12.12 11.29
CA GLN A 176 25.96 11.93 10.27
C GLN A 176 26.19 10.44 10.03
N PHE A 177 26.19 10.04 8.77
CA PHE A 177 26.55 8.68 8.36
C PHE A 177 28.06 8.57 8.21
N THR A 178 28.63 7.50 8.75
CA THR A 178 29.89 6.96 8.26
C THR A 178 29.55 6.03 7.11
N ASP A 179 30.09 6.32 5.93
CA ASP A 179 29.94 5.50 4.73
C ASP A 179 30.22 4.02 5.05
N SER A 180 29.23 3.18 4.84
CA SER A 180 29.48 1.75 4.71
C SER A 180 29.80 1.50 3.22
N ASP A 181 31.03 1.09 2.91
CA ASP A 181 31.45 0.57 1.62
C ASP A 181 30.70 -0.72 1.30
N ASP A 182 29.44 -0.61 0.91
CA ASP A 182 28.71 -1.72 0.31
C ASP A 182 29.12 -1.81 -1.15
N GLN A 183 29.95 -2.81 -1.48
CA GLN A 183 30.33 -3.15 -2.84
C GLN A 183 29.06 -3.48 -3.63
N MET A 184 28.61 -2.56 -4.47
CA MET A 184 27.49 -2.78 -5.41
C MET A 184 27.88 -3.91 -6.38
N GLN A 185 27.17 -5.03 -6.28
CA GLN A 185 27.25 -6.08 -7.31
C GLN A 185 26.81 -5.51 -8.67
N SER A 186 27.46 -6.00 -9.74
CA SER A 186 27.08 -5.57 -11.11
C SER A 186 25.60 -5.90 -11.38
N VAL A 187 24.85 -4.91 -11.84
CA VAL A 187 23.42 -5.03 -12.20
C VAL A 187 23.19 -6.21 -13.16
N GLY A 188 24.09 -6.43 -14.11
CA GLY A 188 24.00 -7.54 -15.06
C GLY A 188 24.06 -8.93 -14.40
N THR A 189 24.87 -9.11 -13.35
CA THR A 189 24.95 -10.36 -12.59
C THR A 189 23.63 -10.62 -11.85
N ILE A 190 23.08 -9.61 -11.21
CA ILE A 190 21.82 -9.67 -10.48
C ILE A 190 20.66 -10.04 -11.41
N VAL A 191 20.56 -9.40 -12.57
CA VAL A 191 19.50 -9.68 -13.56
C VAL A 191 19.59 -11.13 -14.06
N ASN A 192 20.78 -11.67 -14.30
CA ASN A 192 20.98 -13.05 -14.72
C ASN A 192 20.61 -14.04 -13.61
N GLU A 193 21.04 -13.82 -12.37
CA GLU A 193 20.68 -14.66 -11.21
C GLU A 193 19.16 -14.72 -11.02
N VAL A 194 18.48 -13.60 -11.15
CA VAL A 194 17.02 -13.50 -11.04
C VAL A 194 16.32 -14.23 -12.19
N ARG A 195 16.76 -14.01 -13.42
CA ARG A 195 16.21 -14.71 -14.59
C ARG A 195 16.33 -16.22 -14.44
N ASP A 196 17.49 -16.69 -14.01
CA ASP A 196 17.75 -18.10 -13.81
C ASP A 196 16.93 -18.68 -12.65
N PHE A 197 16.78 -17.93 -11.55
CA PHE A 197 15.90 -18.31 -10.44
C PHE A 197 14.45 -18.50 -10.90
N PHE A 198 13.90 -17.54 -11.64
CA PHE A 198 12.54 -17.67 -12.19
C PHE A 198 12.43 -18.77 -13.24
N ARG A 199 13.47 -19.02 -14.03
CA ARG A 199 13.48 -20.10 -15.04
C ARG A 199 13.46 -21.47 -14.39
N LEU A 200 14.22 -21.66 -13.33
CA LEU A 200 14.37 -22.94 -12.63
C LEU A 200 13.24 -23.19 -11.62
N ASN A 201 12.69 -22.15 -11.01
CA ASN A 201 11.66 -22.28 -9.98
C ASN A 201 10.25 -21.93 -10.52
N ARG A 202 9.65 -22.89 -11.22
CA ARG A 202 8.27 -22.75 -11.75
C ARG A 202 7.24 -22.57 -10.63
N ALA A 203 7.42 -23.24 -9.49
CA ALA A 203 6.51 -23.14 -8.36
C ALA A 203 6.46 -21.69 -7.86
N PHE A 204 7.60 -21.01 -7.74
CA PHE A 204 7.67 -19.63 -7.27
C PHE A 204 6.90 -18.65 -8.17
N LYS A 205 6.85 -18.88 -9.50
CA LYS A 205 6.03 -18.05 -10.41
C LYS A 205 4.56 -18.09 -10.04
N TYR A 206 4.03 -19.27 -9.70
CA TYR A 206 2.63 -19.40 -9.28
C TYR A 206 2.36 -18.63 -7.98
N LEU A 207 3.29 -18.71 -7.00
CA LEU A 207 3.17 -17.97 -5.74
C LEU A 207 3.14 -16.46 -5.99
N VAL A 208 4.12 -15.95 -6.73
CA VAL A 208 4.23 -14.51 -7.05
C VAL A 208 3.00 -14.02 -7.79
N THR A 209 2.55 -14.73 -8.83
CA THR A 209 1.35 -14.36 -9.57
C THR A 209 0.10 -14.34 -8.68
N SER A 210 -0.06 -15.35 -7.82
CA SER A 210 -1.18 -15.43 -6.87
C SER A 210 -1.23 -14.17 -5.98
N VAL A 211 -0.11 -13.85 -5.37
CA VAL A 211 0.01 -12.75 -4.40
C VAL A 211 -0.12 -11.38 -5.10
N SER A 212 0.55 -11.20 -6.24
CA SER A 212 0.50 -9.93 -6.97
C SER A 212 -0.89 -9.61 -7.53
N VAL A 213 -1.61 -10.61 -8.08
CA VAL A 213 -2.98 -10.42 -8.54
C VAL A 213 -3.91 -10.08 -7.40
N PHE A 214 -3.82 -10.81 -6.29
CA PHE A 214 -4.63 -10.53 -5.11
C PHE A 214 -4.41 -9.11 -4.59
N PHE A 215 -3.16 -8.71 -4.36
CA PHE A 215 -2.84 -7.38 -3.82
C PHE A 215 -3.24 -6.25 -4.78
N ALA A 216 -3.00 -6.42 -6.07
CA ALA A 216 -3.37 -5.41 -7.05
C ALA A 216 -4.89 -5.19 -7.09
N ILE A 217 -5.68 -6.26 -7.20
CA ILE A 217 -7.14 -6.14 -7.32
C ILE A 217 -7.78 -5.69 -6.00
N THR A 218 -7.28 -6.12 -4.85
CA THR A 218 -7.77 -5.61 -3.57
C THR A 218 -7.46 -4.12 -3.40
N SER A 219 -6.29 -3.64 -3.87
CA SER A 219 -5.95 -2.21 -3.87
C SER A 219 -6.90 -1.41 -4.77
N VAL A 220 -7.25 -1.95 -5.95
CA VAL A 220 -8.24 -1.35 -6.85
C VAL A 220 -9.63 -1.32 -6.19
N PHE A 221 -10.03 -2.41 -5.55
CA PHE A 221 -11.30 -2.49 -4.81
C PHE A 221 -11.34 -1.48 -3.65
N TYR A 222 -10.26 -1.35 -2.88
CA TYR A 222 -10.14 -0.32 -1.84
C TYR A 222 -10.33 1.09 -2.40
N MET A 223 -9.67 1.38 -3.51
CA MET A 223 -9.73 2.70 -4.13
C MET A 223 -11.16 3.02 -4.63
N TYR A 224 -11.73 2.19 -5.52
CA TYR A 224 -13.06 2.42 -6.08
C TYR A 224 -14.19 2.18 -5.07
N GLY A 225 -13.89 1.65 -3.89
CA GLY A 225 -14.83 1.54 -2.79
C GLY A 225 -15.42 2.88 -2.34
N GLN A 226 -14.70 4.00 -2.51
CA GLN A 226 -15.25 5.33 -2.25
C GLN A 226 -16.44 5.63 -3.16
N ASP A 227 -16.30 5.37 -4.45
CA ASP A 227 -17.35 5.57 -5.44
C ASP A 227 -18.49 4.55 -5.24
N LEU A 228 -18.17 3.27 -5.05
CA LEU A 228 -19.14 2.22 -4.73
C LEU A 228 -20.04 2.61 -3.56
N LEU A 229 -19.47 3.05 -2.44
CA LEU A 229 -20.22 3.45 -1.26
C LEU A 229 -21.05 4.73 -1.51
N SER A 230 -20.55 5.65 -2.32
CA SER A 230 -21.28 6.85 -2.72
C SER A 230 -22.47 6.52 -3.61
N GLN A 231 -22.34 5.57 -4.52
CA GLN A 231 -23.46 5.11 -5.37
C GLN A 231 -24.56 4.42 -4.55
N GLU A 232 -24.23 3.79 -3.44
CA GLU A 232 -25.18 3.25 -2.46
C GLU A 232 -25.88 4.35 -1.61
N GLY A 233 -25.59 5.61 -1.86
CA GLY A 233 -26.22 6.76 -1.19
C GLY A 233 -25.59 7.13 0.15
N ILE A 234 -24.40 6.61 0.49
CA ILE A 234 -23.67 6.98 1.71
C ILE A 234 -23.06 8.37 1.54
N SER A 235 -23.22 9.22 2.55
CA SER A 235 -22.66 10.57 2.53
C SER A 235 -21.12 10.54 2.50
N VAL A 236 -20.50 11.59 1.92
CA VAL A 236 -19.03 11.75 1.90
C VAL A 236 -18.45 11.68 3.31
N ARG A 237 -19.14 12.26 4.30
CA ARG A 237 -18.75 12.20 5.70
C ARG A 237 -18.75 10.76 6.21
N ASP A 238 -19.81 9.99 5.97
CA ASP A 238 -19.91 8.63 6.49
C ASP A 238 -18.91 7.69 5.80
N ILE A 239 -18.65 7.88 4.48
CA ILE A 239 -17.57 7.19 3.76
C ILE A 239 -16.23 7.47 4.43
N SER A 240 -15.94 8.72 4.73
CA SER A 240 -14.72 9.16 5.42
C SER A 240 -14.56 8.45 6.77
N ILE A 241 -15.64 8.33 7.56
CA ILE A 241 -15.67 7.61 8.83
C ILE A 241 -15.47 6.10 8.63
N ILE A 242 -16.08 5.50 7.60
CA ILE A 242 -15.89 4.08 7.26
C ILE A 242 -14.41 3.80 6.95
N PHE A 243 -13.77 4.65 6.15
CA PHE A 243 -12.34 4.48 5.81
C PHE A 243 -11.43 4.71 7.04
N ALA A 244 -11.79 5.65 7.92
CA ALA A 244 -11.09 5.84 9.20
C ALA A 244 -11.18 4.60 10.09
N GLY A 245 -12.39 4.05 10.27
CA GLY A 245 -12.62 2.83 11.01
C GLY A 245 -11.94 1.62 10.39
N LEU A 246 -11.95 1.52 9.07
CA LEU A 246 -11.26 0.48 8.32
C LEU A 246 -9.75 0.50 8.58
N SER A 247 -9.10 1.68 8.56
CA SER A 247 -7.65 1.77 8.83
C SER A 247 -7.28 1.28 10.23
N LEU A 248 -8.10 1.57 11.25
CA LEU A 248 -7.90 1.05 12.60
C LEU A 248 -8.12 -0.48 12.67
N LEU A 249 -9.14 -0.97 11.96
CA LEU A 249 -9.43 -2.40 11.89
C LEU A 249 -8.30 -3.16 11.19
N GLN A 250 -7.76 -2.62 10.09
CA GLN A 250 -6.62 -3.16 9.36
C GLN A 250 -5.38 -3.26 10.27
N ALA A 251 -5.06 -2.21 11.03
CA ALA A 251 -3.98 -2.26 12.00
C ALA A 251 -4.18 -3.37 13.06
N MET A 252 -5.41 -3.56 13.53
CA MET A 252 -5.74 -4.63 14.47
C MET A 252 -5.55 -6.02 13.83
N PHE A 253 -6.02 -6.23 12.59
CA PHE A 253 -5.87 -7.51 11.88
C PHE A 253 -4.40 -7.81 11.56
N SER A 254 -3.62 -6.81 11.14
CA SER A 254 -2.19 -6.94 10.94
C SER A 254 -1.48 -7.38 12.24
N PHE A 255 -1.80 -6.75 13.37
CA PHE A 255 -1.25 -7.13 14.67
C PHE A 255 -1.67 -8.55 15.11
N LEU A 256 -2.88 -8.96 14.79
CA LEU A 256 -3.40 -10.29 15.13
C LEU A 256 -2.99 -11.38 14.13
N SER A 257 -2.41 -11.04 13.00
CA SER A 257 -2.07 -11.98 11.90
C SER A 257 -1.10 -13.11 12.30
N SER A 258 -0.28 -12.88 13.33
CA SER A 258 0.63 -13.91 13.89
C SER A 258 -0.13 -15.10 14.52
N LYS A 259 -1.28 -14.85 15.17
CA LYS A 259 -2.04 -15.89 15.89
C LYS A 259 -2.57 -17.01 15.01
N PRO A 260 -3.19 -16.76 13.83
CA PRO A 260 -3.54 -17.82 12.90
C PRO A 260 -2.32 -18.60 12.38
N ALA A 261 -1.20 -17.90 12.14
CA ALA A 261 0.03 -18.53 11.65
C ALA A 261 0.68 -19.47 12.69
N GLU A 262 0.47 -19.24 13.99
CA GLU A 262 0.95 -20.14 15.06
C GLU A 262 0.13 -21.43 15.16
N LYS A 263 -1.18 -21.38 14.86
CA LYS A 263 -2.10 -22.53 15.02
C LYS A 263 -2.30 -23.32 13.73
N PHE A 264 -2.20 -22.68 12.59
CA PHE A 264 -2.48 -23.26 11.27
C PHE A 264 -1.30 -23.08 10.34
N THR A 265 -1.16 -23.98 9.38
CA THR A 265 -0.15 -23.86 8.33
C THR A 265 -0.44 -22.61 7.47
N PRO A 266 0.59 -21.88 6.99
CA PRO A 266 0.40 -20.72 6.09
C PRO A 266 -0.49 -21.04 4.90
N ARG A 267 -0.38 -22.25 4.33
CA ARG A 267 -1.25 -22.74 3.25
C ARG A 267 -2.74 -22.69 3.63
N ARG A 268 -3.09 -23.19 4.83
CA ARG A 268 -4.50 -23.20 5.28
C ARG A 268 -5.00 -21.78 5.49
N VAL A 269 -4.19 -20.94 6.13
CA VAL A 269 -4.56 -19.53 6.37
C VAL A 269 -4.85 -18.83 5.03
N LEU A 270 -3.93 -18.89 4.06
CA LEU A 270 -4.10 -18.24 2.77
C LEU A 270 -5.33 -18.76 2.01
N ILE A 271 -5.49 -20.09 1.90
CA ILE A 271 -6.61 -20.67 1.16
C ILE A 271 -7.95 -20.30 1.81
N THR A 272 -8.08 -20.43 3.14
CA THR A 272 -9.34 -20.11 3.83
C THR A 272 -9.68 -18.64 3.73
N THR A 273 -8.69 -17.75 3.89
CA THR A 273 -8.93 -16.30 3.78
C THR A 273 -9.30 -15.91 2.36
N PHE A 274 -8.66 -16.46 1.32
CA PHE A 274 -9.08 -16.25 -0.07
C PHE A 274 -10.51 -16.73 -0.33
N CYS A 275 -10.89 -17.90 0.18
CA CYS A 275 -12.26 -18.41 0.04
C CYS A 275 -13.28 -17.47 0.73
N ILE A 276 -12.97 -16.99 1.95
CA ILE A 276 -13.84 -16.06 2.66
C ILE A 276 -13.99 -14.76 1.87
N ILE A 277 -12.89 -14.17 1.38
CA ILE A 277 -12.93 -12.95 0.56
C ILE A 277 -13.74 -13.18 -0.73
N GLY A 278 -13.55 -14.32 -1.40
CA GLY A 278 -14.31 -14.67 -2.61
C GLY A 278 -15.81 -14.73 -2.36
N VAL A 279 -16.22 -15.27 -1.21
CA VAL A 279 -17.64 -15.29 -0.79
C VAL A 279 -18.13 -13.88 -0.47
N LEU A 280 -17.31 -13.07 0.22
CA LEU A 280 -17.68 -11.69 0.57
C LEU A 280 -17.91 -10.81 -0.67
N TYR A 281 -17.15 -10.99 -1.76
CA TYR A 281 -17.42 -10.29 -3.01
C TYR A 281 -18.83 -10.54 -3.56
N LEU A 282 -19.40 -11.74 -3.39
CA LEU A 282 -20.74 -12.07 -3.85
C LEU A 282 -21.85 -11.32 -3.09
N PHE A 283 -21.53 -10.76 -1.95
CA PHE A 283 -22.49 -9.96 -1.16
C PHE A 283 -22.54 -8.48 -1.60
N ILE A 284 -21.57 -7.99 -2.37
CA ILE A 284 -21.50 -6.59 -2.81
C ILE A 284 -22.75 -6.16 -3.60
N PRO A 285 -23.26 -6.93 -4.61
CA PRO A 285 -24.36 -6.49 -5.45
C PRO A 285 -25.76 -6.76 -4.84
N LEU A 286 -25.87 -7.16 -3.55
CA LEU A 286 -27.16 -7.52 -2.94
C LEU A 286 -28.06 -6.33 -2.58
N SER A 287 -27.74 -5.10 -3.02
CA SER A 287 -28.58 -3.89 -2.86
C SER A 287 -28.93 -3.55 -1.39
N SER A 288 -28.09 -3.96 -0.45
CA SER A 288 -28.24 -3.62 0.96
C SER A 288 -27.01 -2.87 1.45
N ILE A 289 -27.17 -1.59 1.73
CA ILE A 289 -26.10 -0.70 2.19
C ILE A 289 -25.27 -1.30 3.35
N TYR A 290 -25.93 -1.95 4.31
CA TYR A 290 -25.23 -2.55 5.46
C TYR A 290 -24.38 -3.75 5.04
N ILE A 291 -24.87 -4.57 4.11
CA ILE A 291 -24.17 -5.74 3.61
C ILE A 291 -22.98 -5.29 2.76
N THR A 292 -23.17 -4.31 1.86
CA THR A 292 -22.11 -3.76 1.03
C THR A 292 -21.00 -3.16 1.89
N VAL A 293 -21.33 -2.35 2.90
CA VAL A 293 -20.36 -1.78 3.84
C VAL A 293 -19.62 -2.87 4.62
N ALA A 294 -20.36 -3.86 5.17
CA ALA A 294 -19.74 -4.95 5.93
C ALA A 294 -18.80 -5.79 5.05
N ALA A 295 -19.22 -6.14 3.84
CA ALA A 295 -18.39 -6.89 2.89
C ALA A 295 -17.15 -6.07 2.48
N PHE A 296 -17.31 -4.79 2.14
CA PHE A 296 -16.22 -3.89 1.82
C PHE A 296 -15.18 -3.81 2.94
N VAL A 297 -15.63 -3.57 4.17
CA VAL A 297 -14.74 -3.46 5.34
C VAL A 297 -14.04 -4.79 5.61
N LEU A 298 -14.75 -5.92 5.57
CA LEU A 298 -14.16 -7.23 5.86
C LEU A 298 -13.16 -7.67 4.78
N ILE A 299 -13.45 -7.46 3.49
CA ILE A 299 -12.52 -7.78 2.40
C ILE A 299 -11.19 -7.04 2.60
N ASN A 300 -11.25 -5.73 2.87
CA ASN A 300 -10.07 -4.92 3.05
C ASN A 300 -9.34 -5.22 4.37
N ALA A 301 -10.03 -5.55 5.46
CA ALA A 301 -9.41 -5.93 6.72
C ALA A 301 -8.71 -7.31 6.63
N LEU A 302 -9.29 -8.27 5.91
CA LEU A 302 -8.70 -9.60 5.70
C LEU A 302 -7.42 -9.55 4.83
N TYR A 303 -7.25 -8.51 4.01
CA TYR A 303 -6.00 -8.25 3.30
C TYR A 303 -4.80 -8.23 4.26
N ASP A 304 -4.92 -7.60 5.41
CA ASP A 304 -3.85 -7.45 6.40
C ASP A 304 -3.52 -8.74 7.16
N ILE A 305 -4.31 -9.81 6.99
CA ILE A 305 -3.91 -11.17 7.41
C ILE A 305 -3.07 -11.83 6.31
N ILE A 306 -3.43 -11.62 5.04
CA ILE A 306 -2.77 -12.27 3.91
C ILE A 306 -1.35 -11.72 3.71
N ASP A 307 -1.14 -10.42 3.88
CA ASP A 307 0.13 -9.77 3.62
C ASP A 307 1.30 -10.37 4.44
N PRO A 308 1.29 -10.41 5.78
CA PRO A 308 2.40 -10.99 6.54
C PRO A 308 2.54 -12.50 6.35
N VAL A 309 1.44 -13.24 6.14
CA VAL A 309 1.50 -14.69 5.90
C VAL A 309 2.09 -15.00 4.52
N SER A 310 1.70 -14.28 3.49
CA SER A 310 2.27 -14.43 2.15
C SER A 310 3.73 -14.00 2.10
N SER A 311 4.07 -12.91 2.78
CA SER A 311 5.45 -12.42 2.94
C SER A 311 6.33 -13.49 3.60
N GLN A 312 5.84 -14.16 4.65
CA GLN A 312 6.55 -15.28 5.28
C GLN A 312 6.79 -16.43 4.29
N VAL A 313 5.76 -16.85 3.54
CA VAL A 313 5.89 -17.93 2.53
C VAL A 313 6.91 -17.53 1.46
N ILE A 314 6.82 -16.31 0.93
CA ILE A 314 7.74 -15.79 -0.08
C ILE A 314 9.18 -15.79 0.45
N ASN A 315 9.42 -15.25 1.65
CA ASN A 315 10.75 -15.17 2.25
C ASN A 315 11.38 -16.54 2.49
N ASN A 316 10.58 -17.58 2.75
CA ASN A 316 11.06 -18.96 2.91
C ASN A 316 11.48 -19.61 1.58
N GLU A 317 10.97 -19.12 0.44
CA GLU A 317 11.32 -19.64 -0.89
C GLU A 317 12.52 -18.92 -1.53
N ILE A 318 12.88 -17.75 -1.02
CA ILE A 318 13.89 -16.87 -1.64
C ILE A 318 15.25 -17.05 -0.99
N PRO A 319 16.34 -17.29 -1.76
CA PRO A 319 17.69 -17.31 -1.25
C PRO A 319 18.08 -15.96 -0.63
N SER A 320 18.80 -15.98 0.48
CA SER A 320 19.19 -14.75 1.20
C SER A 320 19.98 -13.77 0.32
N LYS A 321 20.82 -14.29 -0.60
CA LYS A 321 21.67 -13.49 -1.49
C LYS A 321 20.88 -12.62 -2.48
N THR A 322 19.74 -13.11 -3.00
CA THR A 322 18.94 -12.44 -4.04
C THR A 322 17.61 -11.91 -3.50
N ARG A 323 17.42 -11.94 -2.16
CA ARG A 323 16.14 -11.63 -1.51
C ARG A 323 15.62 -10.24 -1.86
N ALA A 324 16.43 -9.20 -1.70
CA ALA A 324 16.02 -7.83 -1.97
C ALA A 324 15.54 -7.67 -3.42
N THR A 325 16.28 -8.20 -4.38
CA THR A 325 15.95 -8.10 -5.80
C THR A 325 14.66 -8.86 -6.15
N LEU A 326 14.47 -10.06 -5.60
CA LEU A 326 13.26 -10.85 -5.86
C LEU A 326 12.01 -10.21 -5.22
N LEU A 327 12.13 -9.61 -4.04
CA LEU A 327 11.04 -8.85 -3.42
C LEU A 327 10.70 -7.60 -4.26
N SER A 328 11.69 -6.89 -4.79
CA SER A 328 11.47 -5.76 -5.69
C SER A 328 10.73 -6.17 -6.98
N ILE A 329 11.03 -7.37 -7.52
CA ILE A 329 10.31 -7.88 -8.70
C ILE A 329 8.84 -8.18 -8.37
N ILE A 330 8.55 -8.74 -7.18
CA ILE A 330 7.17 -8.96 -6.75
C ILE A 330 6.42 -7.64 -6.65
N SER A 331 7.03 -6.63 -6.03
CA SER A 331 6.46 -5.27 -5.97
C SER A 331 6.26 -4.67 -7.36
N LEU A 332 7.22 -4.87 -8.27
CA LEU A 332 7.11 -4.43 -9.67
C LEU A 332 5.93 -5.11 -10.39
N MET A 333 5.78 -6.42 -10.25
CA MET A 333 4.65 -7.16 -10.85
C MET A 333 3.31 -6.66 -10.30
N THR A 334 3.20 -6.46 -9.00
CA THR A 334 1.99 -5.91 -8.36
C THR A 334 1.68 -4.50 -8.88
N SER A 335 2.70 -3.62 -8.93
CA SER A 335 2.55 -2.26 -9.44
C SER A 335 2.19 -2.23 -10.92
N PHE A 336 2.73 -3.13 -11.73
CA PHE A 336 2.40 -3.23 -13.15
C PHE A 336 0.94 -3.67 -13.37
N ILE A 337 0.46 -4.64 -12.58
CA ILE A 337 -0.95 -5.04 -12.62
C ILE A 337 -1.84 -3.87 -12.20
N MET A 338 -1.51 -3.15 -11.12
CA MET A 338 -2.24 -1.97 -10.67
C MET A 338 -2.24 -0.85 -11.71
N PHE A 339 -1.10 -0.61 -12.37
CA PHE A 339 -0.96 0.42 -13.41
C PHE A 339 -1.96 0.21 -14.56
N ILE A 340 -2.22 -1.04 -14.94
CA ILE A 340 -3.22 -1.38 -15.96
C ILE A 340 -4.62 -1.44 -15.36
N ALA A 341 -4.77 -2.03 -14.19
CA ALA A 341 -6.07 -2.32 -13.60
C ALA A 341 -6.83 -1.05 -13.16
N PHE A 342 -6.13 -0.04 -12.61
CA PHE A 342 -6.79 1.19 -12.19
C PHE A 342 -7.52 1.89 -13.34
N PRO A 343 -6.87 2.28 -14.46
CA PRO A 343 -7.60 2.95 -15.53
C PRO A 343 -8.57 2.02 -16.25
N LEU A 344 -8.25 0.73 -16.40
CA LEU A 344 -9.14 -0.21 -17.07
C LEU A 344 -10.45 -0.39 -16.28
N ILE A 345 -10.36 -0.61 -14.98
CA ILE A 345 -11.55 -0.78 -14.12
C ILE A 345 -12.30 0.54 -14.02
N GLY A 346 -11.62 1.68 -13.92
CA GLY A 346 -12.24 2.98 -13.99
C GLY A 346 -13.01 3.21 -15.28
N PHE A 347 -12.41 2.88 -16.43
CA PHE A 347 -13.09 2.93 -17.72
C PHE A 347 -14.35 2.04 -17.76
N LEU A 348 -14.23 0.82 -17.27
CA LEU A 348 -15.38 -0.09 -17.24
C LEU A 348 -16.47 0.39 -16.26
N SER A 349 -16.11 0.99 -15.13
CA SER A 349 -17.05 1.55 -14.16
C SER A 349 -17.81 2.78 -14.70
N ASP A 350 -17.26 3.49 -15.71
CA ASP A 350 -17.97 4.58 -16.38
C ASP A 350 -19.15 4.06 -17.28
N TYR A 351 -19.17 2.75 -17.64
CA TYR A 351 -20.18 2.14 -18.53
C TYR A 351 -21.01 1.03 -17.87
N PHE A 352 -20.52 0.41 -16.82
CA PHE A 352 -21.16 -0.72 -16.14
C PHE A 352 -21.41 -0.37 -14.67
N ASP A 353 -22.37 -1.05 -14.08
CA ASP A 353 -22.61 -0.96 -12.65
C ASP A 353 -21.35 -1.30 -11.84
N THR A 354 -20.89 -0.38 -11.00
CA THR A 354 -19.63 -0.50 -10.26
C THR A 354 -19.66 -1.67 -9.27
N ALA A 355 -20.79 -1.94 -8.62
CA ALA A 355 -20.92 -3.03 -7.66
C ALA A 355 -20.79 -4.40 -8.35
N LEU A 356 -21.49 -4.58 -9.46
CA LEU A 356 -21.40 -5.81 -10.25
C LEU A 356 -20.01 -6.00 -10.86
N LEU A 357 -19.42 -4.93 -11.41
CA LEU A 357 -18.08 -4.97 -12.01
C LEU A 357 -17.01 -5.37 -10.99
N LEU A 358 -16.98 -4.70 -9.84
CA LEU A 358 -16.02 -5.00 -8.77
C LEU A 358 -16.22 -6.42 -8.20
N THR A 359 -17.48 -6.90 -8.15
CA THR A 359 -17.78 -8.28 -7.76
C THR A 359 -17.18 -9.27 -8.75
N VAL A 360 -17.46 -9.11 -10.05
CA VAL A 360 -16.96 -10.03 -11.08
C VAL A 360 -15.45 -10.07 -11.10
N ILE A 361 -14.80 -8.90 -11.11
CA ILE A 361 -13.33 -8.80 -11.13
C ILE A 361 -12.74 -9.34 -9.83
N GLY A 362 -13.34 -9.04 -8.69
CA GLY A 362 -12.93 -9.55 -7.39
C GLY A 362 -12.99 -11.08 -7.33
N VAL A 363 -14.12 -11.69 -7.69
CA VAL A 363 -14.28 -13.15 -7.72
C VAL A 363 -13.31 -13.80 -8.69
N LEU A 364 -13.15 -13.27 -9.91
CA LEU A 364 -12.20 -13.81 -10.90
C LEU A 364 -10.76 -13.73 -10.39
N SER A 365 -10.38 -12.64 -9.76
CA SER A 365 -9.04 -12.48 -9.19
C SER A 365 -8.78 -13.48 -8.06
N ILE A 366 -9.75 -13.70 -7.19
CA ILE A 366 -9.65 -14.70 -6.11
C ILE A 366 -9.56 -16.12 -6.68
N LEU A 367 -10.37 -16.46 -7.68
CA LEU A 367 -10.31 -17.77 -8.33
C LEU A 367 -8.94 -18.00 -8.99
N LEU A 368 -8.41 -16.99 -9.68
CA LEU A 368 -7.07 -17.05 -10.28
C LEU A 368 -5.99 -17.18 -9.19
N SER A 369 -6.07 -16.38 -8.14
CA SER A 369 -5.12 -16.40 -7.02
C SER A 369 -5.13 -17.75 -6.29
N LEU A 370 -6.32 -18.33 -6.04
CA LEU A 370 -6.48 -19.68 -5.46
C LEU A 370 -5.90 -20.76 -6.38
N PHE A 371 -6.22 -20.70 -7.67
CA PHE A 371 -5.69 -21.67 -8.66
C PHE A 371 -4.15 -21.64 -8.67
N MET A 372 -3.57 -20.44 -8.70
CA MET A 372 -2.11 -20.26 -8.68
C MET A 372 -1.51 -20.74 -7.34
N LEU A 373 -2.11 -20.40 -6.20
CA LEU A 373 -1.64 -20.81 -4.89
C LEU A 373 -1.68 -22.35 -4.71
N ILE A 374 -2.77 -22.99 -5.15
CA ILE A 374 -2.89 -24.45 -5.11
C ILE A 374 -1.85 -25.10 -6.03
N SER A 375 -1.61 -24.55 -7.21
CA SER A 375 -0.61 -25.00 -8.17
C SER A 375 0.80 -24.91 -7.60
N PHE A 376 1.11 -23.81 -6.87
CA PHE A 376 2.37 -23.68 -6.13
C PHE A 376 2.59 -24.83 -5.15
N TYR A 377 1.62 -25.08 -4.25
CA TYR A 377 1.78 -26.13 -3.25
C TYR A 377 1.80 -27.53 -3.83
N LYS A 378 1.05 -27.80 -4.91
CA LYS A 378 1.08 -29.08 -5.63
C LYS A 378 2.44 -29.34 -6.26
N GLN A 379 3.03 -28.31 -6.89
CA GLN A 379 4.31 -28.46 -7.56
C GLN A 379 5.44 -28.63 -6.53
N LYS A 380 5.37 -27.94 -5.39
CA LYS A 380 6.33 -28.09 -4.29
C LYS A 380 6.30 -29.52 -3.70
N ALA A 381 5.12 -30.10 -3.49
CA ALA A 381 4.98 -31.46 -3.02
C ALA A 381 5.55 -32.49 -4.02
N ASN A 382 5.40 -32.27 -5.33
CA ASN A 382 5.98 -33.15 -6.33
C ASN A 382 7.52 -33.11 -6.33
N ILE A 383 8.12 -31.95 -6.10
CA ILE A 383 9.59 -31.79 -6.03
C ILE A 383 10.15 -32.55 -4.82
N SER A 384 9.51 -32.44 -3.64
CA SER A 384 9.96 -33.14 -2.43
C SER A 384 9.90 -34.66 -2.58
N VAL A 385 8.85 -35.21 -3.20
CA VAL A 385 8.74 -36.65 -3.50
C VAL A 385 9.80 -37.14 -4.49
N GLN A 386 10.19 -36.30 -5.46
CA GLN A 386 11.27 -36.65 -6.40
C GLN A 386 12.64 -36.65 -5.73
N GLN A 387 12.91 -35.75 -4.81
CA GLN A 387 14.16 -35.70 -4.06
C GLN A 387 14.31 -36.91 -3.13
N GLU A 388 13.25 -37.30 -2.41
CA GLU A 388 13.26 -38.53 -1.59
C GLU A 388 13.53 -39.80 -2.42
N LYS A 389 13.04 -39.86 -3.68
CA LYS A 389 13.29 -41.03 -4.57
C LYS A 389 14.68 -41.07 -5.17
N VAL A 390 15.43 -40.00 -5.15
CA VAL A 390 16.83 -39.94 -5.65
C VAL A 390 17.82 -40.23 -4.52
N GLU A 391 17.41 -40.03 -3.26
CA GLU A 391 18.22 -40.32 -2.07
C GLU A 391 18.07 -41.79 -1.58
N LEU A 392 17.07 -42.51 -2.07
CA LEU A 392 16.88 -43.98 -1.87
C LEU A 392 17.50 -44.76 -3.04
#